data_eceedc5f2b731900c5743edabfb894fd
#
_entry.id   eceedc5f2b731900c5743edabfb894fd
#
_cell.length_a   1.000
_cell.length_b   1.000
_cell.length_c   1.000
_cell.angle_alpha   90.00
_cell.angle_beta   90.00
_cell.angle_gamma   90.00
#
_symmetry.space_group_name_H-M   'P 1'
#
loop_
_entity.id
_entity.type
_entity.pdbx_description
1 polymer ?
#
loop_
_entity_poly.entity_id
_entity_poly.type
_entity_poly.pdbx_seq_one_letter_code
_entity_poly.pdbx_strand_id
1 'polypeptide(L)' 'VDFLVSKNQQPWFIVEVKSSIKEKLSPNLALFQKQLSLKHAFQVAMDGDYIDRDIFTLDKPTIVPAKTFLSQLV' A
#
# COMPACT_ATOMS: atom_id res chain seq x y z
N VAL A 1 -2.71 -10.11 3.00
CA VAL A 1 -2.39 -9.32 1.81
C VAL A 1 -3.41 -9.64 0.72
N ASP A 2 -4.04 -8.62 0.19
CA ASP A 2 -5.11 -8.81 -0.80
C ASP A 2 -4.58 -8.83 -2.24
N PHE A 3 -3.56 -8.01 -2.52
CA PHE A 3 -3.01 -7.90 -3.88
C PHE A 3 -1.50 -7.83 -3.86
N LEU A 4 -0.88 -8.48 -4.83
CA LEU A 4 0.51 -8.29 -5.18
C LEU A 4 0.56 -7.71 -6.59
N VAL A 5 1.23 -6.58 -6.76
CA VAL A 5 1.33 -5.91 -8.05
C VAL A 5 2.76 -6.04 -8.56
N SER A 6 2.88 -6.49 -9.80
CA SER A 6 4.18 -6.66 -10.47
C SER A 6 4.34 -5.63 -11.58
N LYS A 7 5.60 -5.29 -11.87
CA LYS A 7 5.96 -4.42 -12.97
C LYS A 7 7.12 -5.07 -13.72
N ASN A 8 6.96 -5.26 -15.02
CA ASN A 8 7.98 -5.93 -15.84
C ASN A 8 8.36 -7.30 -15.27
N GLN A 9 7.34 -8.05 -14.81
CA GLN A 9 7.50 -9.40 -14.25
C GLN A 9 8.26 -9.45 -12.91
N GLN A 10 8.48 -8.29 -12.29
CA GLN A 10 9.09 -8.20 -10.96
C GLN A 10 8.04 -7.76 -9.95
N PRO A 11 7.99 -8.39 -8.77
CA PRO A 11 7.12 -7.89 -7.70
C PRO A 11 7.47 -6.45 -7.36
N TRP A 12 6.45 -5.59 -7.27
CA TRP A 12 6.66 -4.16 -7.04
C TRP A 12 6.12 -3.72 -5.69
N PHE A 13 4.86 -3.97 -5.43
CA PHE A 13 4.27 -3.63 -4.14
C PHE A 13 3.11 -4.55 -3.78
N ILE A 14 2.76 -4.55 -2.51
CA ILE A 14 1.60 -5.30 -2.00
C ILE A 14 0.59 -4.33 -1.41
N VAL A 15 -0.67 -4.76 -1.40
CA VAL A 15 -1.78 -3.98 -0.90
C VAL A 15 -2.62 -4.83 0.03
N GLU A 16 -2.98 -4.27 1.18
CA GLU A 16 -3.99 -4.82 2.06
C GLU A 16 -5.10 -3.78 2.22
N VAL A 17 -6.33 -4.18 1.95
CA VAL A 17 -7.48 -3.28 1.98
C VAL A 17 -8.15 -3.35 3.34
N LYS A 18 -8.41 -2.19 3.93
CA LYS A 18 -9.13 -2.06 5.19
C LYS A 18 -10.27 -1.07 5.03
N SER A 19 -11.32 -1.22 5.81
CA SER A 19 -12.49 -0.33 5.70
C SER A 19 -12.23 1.06 6.28
N SER A 20 -11.36 1.18 7.30
CA SER A 20 -11.16 2.45 7.99
C SER A 20 -9.70 2.85 8.05
N ILE A 21 -9.45 4.16 7.87
CA ILE A 21 -8.14 4.80 8.06
C ILE A 21 -7.66 4.69 9.51
N LYS A 22 -8.57 4.41 10.43
CA LYS A 22 -8.27 4.28 11.86
C LYS A 22 -7.78 2.89 12.26
N GLU A 23 -7.87 1.91 11.36
CA GLU A 23 -7.36 0.58 11.66
C GLU A 23 -5.84 0.61 11.72
N LYS A 24 -5.29 -0.13 12.67
CA LYS A 24 -3.83 -0.21 12.84
C LYS A 24 -3.19 -0.84 11.62
N LEU A 25 -1.97 -0.41 11.34
CA LEU A 25 -1.17 -0.99 10.27
C LEU A 25 -0.95 -2.48 10.53
N SER A 26 -1.30 -3.30 9.55
CA SER A 26 -1.14 -4.75 9.64
C SER A 26 0.35 -5.12 9.72
N PRO A 27 0.77 -5.92 10.71
CA PRO A 27 2.16 -6.35 10.81
C PRO A 27 2.58 -7.27 9.66
N ASN A 28 1.62 -7.90 8.98
CA ASN A 28 1.90 -8.74 7.84
C ASN A 28 2.50 -8.00 6.66
N LEU A 29 2.19 -6.71 6.51
CA LEU A 29 2.73 -5.92 5.41
C LEU A 29 4.26 -5.82 5.48
N ALA A 30 4.80 -5.52 6.66
CA ALA A 30 6.25 -5.44 6.84
C ALA A 30 6.92 -6.80 6.60
N LEU A 31 6.29 -7.87 7.08
CA LEU A 31 6.81 -9.22 6.92
C LEU A 31 6.88 -9.62 5.44
N PHE A 32 5.79 -9.44 4.70
CA PHE A 32 5.74 -9.81 3.29
C PHE A 32 6.60 -8.89 2.43
N GLN A 33 6.65 -7.60 2.75
CA GLN A 33 7.53 -6.69 2.04
C GLN A 33 8.99 -7.17 2.11
N LYS A 34 9.41 -7.57 3.30
CA LYS A 34 10.77 -8.07 3.50
C LYS A 34 10.99 -9.40 2.78
N GLN A 35 10.07 -10.36 2.93
CA GLN A 35 10.20 -11.68 2.32
C GLN A 35 10.25 -11.63 0.80
N LEU A 36 9.48 -10.73 0.20
CA LEU A 36 9.38 -10.61 -1.26
C LEU A 36 10.30 -9.53 -1.83
N SER A 37 11.07 -8.85 -0.99
CA SER A 37 11.98 -7.76 -1.38
C SER A 37 11.25 -6.67 -2.18
N LEU A 38 10.08 -6.26 -1.68
CA LEU A 38 9.25 -5.27 -2.34
C LEU A 38 9.67 -3.85 -2.00
N LYS A 39 9.56 -2.95 -2.97
CA LYS A 39 9.89 -1.54 -2.75
C LYS A 39 8.85 -0.82 -1.90
N HIS A 40 7.59 -1.25 -1.99
CA HIS A 40 6.48 -0.56 -1.31
C HIS A 40 5.49 -1.57 -0.74
N ALA A 41 4.77 -1.15 0.29
CA ALA A 41 3.67 -1.90 0.87
C ALA A 41 2.63 -0.91 1.37
N PHE A 42 1.37 -1.08 0.97
CA PHE A 42 0.31 -0.15 1.31
C PHE A 42 -0.84 -0.83 2.01
N GLN A 43 -1.31 -0.23 3.10
CA GLN A 43 -2.61 -0.54 3.67
C GLN A 43 -3.58 0.51 3.16
N VAL A 44 -4.45 0.12 2.25
CA VAL A 44 -5.39 1.05 1.60
C VAL A 44 -6.68 1.07 2.40
N ALA A 45 -7.01 2.24 2.96
CA ALA A 45 -8.23 2.45 3.70
C ALA A 45 -9.32 2.95 2.76
N MET A 46 -10.49 2.30 2.81
CA MET A 46 -11.59 2.66 1.92
C MET A 46 -12.23 4.00 2.27
N ASP A 47 -12.14 4.42 3.54
CA ASP A 47 -12.56 5.75 3.96
C ASP A 47 -11.36 6.71 3.97
N GLY A 48 -11.61 7.96 4.34
CA GLY A 48 -10.58 8.98 4.43
C GLY A 48 -10.55 9.88 3.21
N ASP A 49 -10.08 11.10 3.44
CA ASP A 49 -10.01 12.12 2.39
C ASP A 49 -8.73 11.98 1.58
N TYR A 50 -8.77 12.51 0.35
CA TYR A 50 -7.59 12.56 -0.49
C TYR A 50 -6.45 13.31 0.21
N ILE A 51 -5.25 12.72 0.13
CA ILE A 51 -4.02 13.35 0.62
C ILE A 51 -3.09 13.50 -0.57
N ASP A 52 -2.59 14.71 -0.79
CA ASP A 52 -1.64 14.98 -1.87
C ASP A 52 -0.24 14.56 -1.45
N ARG A 53 0.08 13.32 -1.75
CA ARG A 53 1.34 12.69 -1.35
C ARG A 53 1.77 11.67 -2.40
N ASP A 54 3.02 11.72 -2.82
CA ASP A 54 3.56 10.70 -3.71
C ASP A 54 3.88 9.44 -2.91
N ILE A 55 3.00 8.44 -3.02
CA ILE A 55 3.10 7.21 -2.23
C ILE A 55 4.26 6.32 -2.69
N PHE A 56 4.74 6.48 -3.92
CA PHE A 56 5.83 5.66 -4.43
C PHE A 56 7.22 6.18 -4.05
N THR A 57 7.28 7.19 -3.20
CA THR A 57 8.51 7.58 -2.50
C THR A 57 8.66 6.88 -1.15
N LEU A 58 7.65 6.15 -0.70
CA LEU A 58 7.60 5.52 0.62
C LEU A 58 8.13 4.10 0.54
N ASP A 59 9.15 3.81 1.33
CA ASP A 59 9.79 2.49 1.36
C ASP A 59 9.31 1.60 2.51
N LYS A 60 8.53 2.14 3.44
CA LYS A 60 7.98 1.41 4.59
C LYS A 60 6.48 1.19 4.41
N PRO A 61 5.92 0.14 5.04
CA PRO A 61 4.47 -0.04 5.03
C PRO A 61 3.75 1.22 5.51
N THR A 62 2.76 1.67 4.74
CA THR A 62 2.09 2.94 4.98
C THR A 62 0.59 2.78 4.78
N ILE A 63 -0.19 3.46 5.63
CA ILE A 63 -1.64 3.55 5.48
C ILE A 63 -1.94 4.71 4.56
N VAL A 64 -2.69 4.45 3.48
CA VAL A 64 -3.09 5.49 2.53
C VAL A 64 -4.59 5.40 2.26
N PRO A 65 -5.29 6.55 2.09
CA PRO A 65 -6.68 6.52 1.66
C PRO A 65 -6.81 5.97 0.24
N ALA A 66 -7.89 5.27 -0.03
CA ALA A 66 -8.13 4.71 -1.37
C ALA A 66 -8.12 5.81 -2.44
N LYS A 67 -8.66 6.97 -2.15
CA LYS A 67 -8.66 8.10 -3.09
C LYS A 67 -7.25 8.51 -3.52
N THR A 68 -6.33 8.58 -2.57
CA THR A 68 -4.92 8.88 -2.84
C THR A 68 -4.27 7.77 -3.64
N PHE A 69 -4.45 6.53 -3.20
CA PHE A 69 -3.86 5.37 -3.84
C PHE A 69 -4.29 5.26 -5.30
N LEU A 70 -5.60 5.32 -5.56
CA LEU A 70 -6.14 5.17 -6.91
C LEU A 70 -5.69 6.31 -7.83
N SER A 71 -5.51 7.52 -7.32
CA SER A 71 -5.07 8.66 -8.13
C SER A 71 -3.67 8.47 -8.70
N GLN A 72 -2.87 7.59 -8.12
CA GLN A 72 -1.46 7.42 -8.52
C GLN A 72 -1.22 6.16 -9.34
N LEU A 73 -2.26 5.41 -9.65
CA LEU A 73 -2.17 4.23 -10.51
C LEU A 73 -2.38 4.54 -12.00
N VAL A 74 -2.73 5.76 -12.33
CA VAL A 74 -3.04 6.18 -13.71
C VAL A 74 -1.95 7.06 -14.27
#